data_e92326cb8976b1abe4be2ca602a89bf4
#
_entry.id   e92326cb8976b1abe4be2ca602a89bf4
#
_cell.length_a   1.000
_cell.length_b   1.000
_cell.length_c   1.000
_cell.angle_alpha   90.00
_cell.angle_beta   90.00
_cell.angle_gamma   90.00
#
_symmetry.space_group_name_H-M   'P 1'
#
loop_
_entity.id
_entity.type
_entity.pdbx_description
1 polymer ?
#
loop_
_entity_poly.entity_id
_entity_poly.type
_entity_poly.pdbx_seq_one_letter_code
_entity_poly.pdbx_strand_id
1 'polypeptide(L)'
;MDDAKSAKGAKIAKEKIAKTGKTFTGGNVAGNLSDAGEGAAIFAHENVLNRLTATPPGQPPTPFGALPTDTYHTEGMYMSHFFNGEGVQLIHQPAAHTDGDTMVFFRYSDVLATGDIFVTTSYPIIDLARGGSINGTIDALNHMLDIAVPEFRLEGGTYIIPGHGRLCDAADVAYYRDMTTIIRDRIQDSIKKGMTLEQVKAAHPTSDYDGRYGATTGFWTTDAFVEAVFKSLSQKK
;
A
#
# COMPACT_ATOMS: atom_id res chain seq x y z
N MET A 1 -15.92 19.56 34.95
CA MET A 1 -16.20 18.09 35.13
C MET A 1 -15.39 17.20 34.16
N ASP A 2 -14.73 17.75 33.16
CA ASP A 2 -13.98 16.97 32.18
C ASP A 2 -12.53 16.64 32.57
N ASP A 3 -11.89 17.49 33.38
CA ASP A 3 -10.50 17.28 33.81
C ASP A 3 -10.27 16.03 34.66
N ALA A 4 -11.27 15.64 35.47
CA ALA A 4 -11.15 14.46 36.31
C ALA A 4 -11.25 13.13 35.51
N LYS A 5 -11.99 13.13 34.40
CA LYS A 5 -12.08 11.96 33.51
C LYS A 5 -10.82 11.80 32.68
N SER A 6 -10.24 12.92 32.22
CA SER A 6 -8.97 12.95 31.49
C SER A 6 -7.82 12.45 32.35
N ALA A 7 -7.71 12.95 33.59
CA ALA A 7 -6.69 12.52 34.54
C ALA A 7 -6.80 11.03 34.93
N LYS A 8 -8.02 10.50 35.03
CA LYS A 8 -8.24 9.08 35.32
C LYS A 8 -7.88 8.19 34.13
N GLY A 9 -8.17 8.63 32.92
CA GLY A 9 -7.76 7.93 31.69
C GLY A 9 -6.25 7.85 31.55
N ALA A 10 -5.56 8.97 31.74
CA ALA A 10 -4.09 9.03 31.69
C ALA A 10 -3.42 8.16 32.78
N LYS A 11 -4.00 8.07 33.98
CA LYS A 11 -3.50 7.23 35.05
C LYS A 11 -3.66 5.73 34.72
N ILE A 12 -4.78 5.32 34.15
CA ILE A 12 -5.04 3.92 33.74
C ILE A 12 -4.09 3.54 32.59
N ALA A 13 -3.86 4.43 31.63
CA ALA A 13 -2.90 4.20 30.55
C ALA A 13 -1.49 4.00 31.09
N LYS A 14 -1.01 4.89 31.98
CA LYS A 14 0.29 4.78 32.61
C LYS A 14 0.48 3.47 33.42
N GLU A 15 -0.56 3.03 34.14
CA GLU A 15 -0.54 1.76 34.88
C GLU A 15 -0.48 0.54 33.94
N LYS A 16 -1.16 0.58 32.80
CA LYS A 16 -1.08 -0.47 31.77
C LYS A 16 0.29 -0.53 31.11
N ILE A 17 0.86 0.62 30.76
CA ILE A 17 2.22 0.74 30.19
C ILE A 17 3.27 0.19 31.17
N ALA A 18 3.19 0.56 32.44
CA ALA A 18 4.11 0.08 33.47
C ALA A 18 4.05 -1.45 33.63
N LYS A 19 2.88 -2.09 33.42
CA LYS A 19 2.70 -3.54 33.51
C LYS A 19 3.10 -4.30 32.25
N THR A 20 3.01 -3.70 31.09
CA THR A 20 3.20 -4.40 29.81
C THR A 20 4.48 -3.99 29.08
N GLY A 21 5.14 -2.91 29.51
CA GLY A 21 6.29 -2.32 28.81
C GLY A 21 5.92 -1.79 27.42
N LYS A 22 4.64 -1.49 27.14
CA LYS A 22 4.12 -1.16 25.84
C LYS A 22 3.37 0.15 25.86
N THR A 23 3.62 0.97 24.88
CA THR A 23 2.88 2.20 24.60
C THR A 23 1.47 1.84 24.17
N PHE A 24 0.49 2.43 24.81
CA PHE A 24 -0.91 2.34 24.40
C PHE A 24 -1.37 3.74 24.02
N THR A 25 -1.48 3.98 22.74
CA THR A 25 -2.25 5.12 22.23
C THR A 25 -3.70 4.67 22.18
N GLY A 26 -4.52 5.10 23.12
CA GLY A 26 -5.95 4.77 23.13
C GLY A 26 -6.58 5.20 21.81
N GLY A 27 -7.30 4.29 21.13
CA GLY A 27 -7.90 4.50 19.81
C GLY A 27 -8.51 5.87 19.66
N ASN A 28 -8.58 6.54 18.63
CA ASN A 28 -9.01 7.92 18.35
C ASN A 28 -8.15 9.04 18.96
N VAL A 29 -7.12 8.75 19.73
CA VAL A 29 -6.16 9.76 20.22
C VAL A 29 -4.84 9.61 19.47
N ALA A 30 -4.93 9.28 18.21
CA ALA A 30 -3.78 9.30 17.32
C ALA A 30 -3.15 10.70 17.36
N GLY A 31 -1.89 10.75 17.74
CA GLY A 31 -1.14 12.01 17.77
C GLY A 31 -1.39 12.89 18.98
N ASN A 32 -1.79 12.36 20.11
CA ASN A 32 -1.65 13.09 21.36
C ASN A 32 -0.15 13.33 21.62
N LEU A 33 0.28 14.58 21.48
CA LEU A 33 1.68 14.98 21.68
C LEU A 33 2.22 14.60 23.06
N SER A 34 1.34 14.38 24.07
CA SER A 34 1.74 13.88 25.39
C SER A 34 2.31 12.46 25.33
N ASP A 35 1.99 11.69 24.30
CA ASP A 35 2.44 10.32 24.13
C ASP A 35 3.66 10.22 23.17
N ALA A 36 4.15 11.34 22.64
CA ALA A 36 5.27 11.37 21.70
C ALA A 36 6.58 10.77 22.24
N GLY A 37 6.70 10.65 23.55
CA GLY A 37 7.83 9.97 24.22
C GLY A 37 7.66 8.45 24.38
N GLU A 38 6.50 7.89 24.07
CA GLU A 38 6.14 6.51 24.38
C GLU A 38 6.07 5.58 23.14
N GLY A 39 6.42 6.09 21.97
CA GLY A 39 6.42 5.38 20.68
C GLY A 39 5.43 5.94 19.67
N ALA A 40 5.59 5.55 18.41
CA ALA A 40 4.71 5.95 17.32
C ALA A 40 3.44 5.10 17.28
N ALA A 41 2.30 5.71 16.95
CA ALA A 41 1.12 4.97 16.55
C ALA A 41 1.33 4.38 15.15
N ILE A 42 0.91 3.12 14.96
CA ILE A 42 0.99 2.41 13.70
C ILE A 42 -0.43 2.21 13.18
N PHE A 43 -0.77 2.91 12.10
CA PHE A 43 -2.06 2.78 11.42
C PHE A 43 -1.94 1.82 10.25
N ALA A 44 -2.89 0.88 10.12
CA ALA A 44 -2.97 -0.01 8.98
C ALA A 44 -4.41 -0.46 8.72
N HIS A 45 -4.68 -0.97 7.51
CA HIS A 45 -5.91 -1.70 7.27
C HIS A 45 -5.94 -3.00 8.10
N GLU A 46 -7.12 -3.44 8.54
CA GLU A 46 -7.27 -4.64 9.39
C GLU A 46 -6.68 -5.91 8.76
N ASN A 47 -6.64 -6.01 7.42
CA ASN A 47 -6.01 -7.12 6.72
C ASN A 47 -4.53 -7.28 7.08
N VAL A 48 -3.82 -6.18 7.33
CA VAL A 48 -2.42 -6.21 7.77
C VAL A 48 -2.32 -6.82 9.17
N LEU A 49 -3.17 -6.39 10.11
CA LEU A 49 -3.19 -6.95 11.45
C LEU A 49 -3.53 -8.45 11.43
N ASN A 50 -4.55 -8.84 10.66
CA ASN A 50 -4.98 -10.23 10.52
C ASN A 50 -3.83 -11.11 9.99
N ARG A 51 -3.05 -10.63 9.03
CA ARG A 51 -1.90 -11.38 8.49
C ARG A 51 -0.74 -11.45 9.48
N LEU A 52 -0.43 -10.35 10.16
CA LEU A 52 0.66 -10.31 11.13
C LEU A 52 0.37 -11.17 12.38
N THR A 53 -0.90 -11.36 12.72
CA THR A 53 -1.33 -12.20 13.84
C THR A 53 -1.56 -13.67 13.46
N ALA A 54 -1.78 -13.97 12.17
CA ALA A 54 -1.88 -15.34 11.65
C ALA A 54 -0.48 -15.98 11.54
N THR A 55 0.04 -16.45 12.66
CA THR A 55 1.37 -17.08 12.70
C THR A 55 1.34 -18.45 12.02
N PRO A 56 2.13 -18.68 10.96
CA PRO A 56 2.26 -19.99 10.37
C PRO A 56 2.81 -21.02 11.38
N PRO A 57 2.42 -22.29 11.28
CA PRO A 57 2.95 -23.35 12.14
C PRO A 57 4.48 -23.39 12.12
N GLY A 58 5.09 -23.37 13.32
CA GLY A 58 6.55 -23.44 13.47
C GLY A 58 7.30 -22.10 13.33
N GLN A 59 6.60 -21.00 13.11
CA GLN A 59 7.20 -19.67 13.13
C GLN A 59 6.93 -18.96 14.47
N PRO A 60 7.83 -18.07 14.93
CA PRO A 60 7.56 -17.25 16.09
C PRO A 60 6.45 -16.22 15.75
N PRO A 61 5.59 -15.86 16.72
CA PRO A 61 4.57 -14.83 16.50
C PRO A 61 5.23 -13.47 16.24
N THR A 62 4.56 -12.65 15.44
CA THR A 62 4.99 -11.26 15.23
C THR A 62 5.15 -10.54 16.57
N PRO A 63 6.27 -9.87 16.81
CA PRO A 63 6.46 -9.10 18.04
C PRO A 63 5.34 -8.07 18.21
N PHE A 64 4.81 -7.96 19.42
CA PHE A 64 3.69 -7.06 19.68
C PHE A 64 3.96 -5.60 19.28
N GLY A 65 5.20 -5.12 19.48
CA GLY A 65 5.59 -3.76 19.07
C GLY A 65 5.63 -3.52 17.57
N ALA A 66 5.52 -4.57 16.75
CA ALA A 66 5.44 -4.49 15.30
C ALA A 66 3.99 -4.62 14.77
N LEU A 67 3.02 -4.82 15.66
CA LEU A 67 1.61 -4.87 15.27
C LEU A 67 1.03 -3.45 15.16
N PRO A 68 0.07 -3.22 14.23
CA PRO A 68 -0.68 -1.98 14.20
C PRO A 68 -1.31 -1.68 15.56
N THR A 69 -1.19 -0.42 16.01
CA THR A 69 -1.86 0.06 17.23
C THR A 69 -3.29 0.45 16.95
N ASP A 70 -3.55 0.91 15.73
CA ASP A 70 -4.85 1.35 15.24
C ASP A 70 -5.13 0.75 13.86
N THR A 71 -6.32 0.21 13.67
CA THR A 71 -6.73 -0.35 12.38
C THR A 71 -8.02 0.28 11.89
N TYR A 72 -8.17 0.30 10.56
CA TYR A 72 -9.42 0.65 9.90
C TYR A 72 -9.83 -0.49 8.95
N HIS A 73 -11.14 -0.59 8.64
CA HIS A 73 -11.74 -1.69 7.87
C HIS A 73 -12.62 -1.21 6.72
N THR A 74 -12.56 0.08 6.42
CA THR A 74 -13.33 0.72 5.33
C THR A 74 -12.43 1.00 4.14
N GLU A 75 -13.01 1.48 3.04
CA GLU A 75 -12.25 1.91 1.84
C GLU A 75 -11.26 3.03 2.14
N GLY A 76 -11.44 3.75 3.25
CA GLY A 76 -10.51 4.78 3.68
C GLY A 76 -10.84 5.34 5.04
N MET A 77 -9.90 6.10 5.58
CA MET A 77 -10.01 6.76 6.87
C MET A 77 -9.47 8.18 6.80
N TYR A 78 -10.19 9.14 7.37
CA TYR A 78 -9.66 10.47 7.63
C TYR A 78 -9.09 10.50 9.04
N MET A 79 -7.85 10.93 9.17
CA MET A 79 -7.27 11.12 10.49
C MET A 79 -7.93 12.32 11.18
N SER A 80 -8.40 12.12 12.41
CA SER A 80 -9.23 13.07 13.16
C SER A 80 -8.48 14.32 13.62
N HIS A 81 -7.17 14.31 13.55
CA HIS A 81 -6.32 15.44 13.96
C HIS A 81 -5.53 15.96 12.77
N PHE A 82 -5.39 17.28 12.71
CA PHE A 82 -4.56 17.94 11.71
C PHE A 82 -3.10 17.88 12.15
N PHE A 83 -2.35 16.92 11.61
CA PHE A 83 -0.91 16.84 11.82
C PHE A 83 -0.20 17.88 10.97
N ASN A 84 0.67 18.67 11.59
CA ASN A 84 1.37 19.79 10.93
C ASN A 84 0.44 20.75 10.18
N GLY A 85 -0.81 20.89 10.64
CA GLY A 85 -1.79 21.82 10.07
C GLY A 85 -2.54 21.32 8.84
N GLU A 86 -2.46 20.03 8.52
CA GLU A 86 -3.16 19.47 7.36
C GLU A 86 -3.96 18.20 7.68
N GLY A 87 -5.00 17.95 6.87
CA GLY A 87 -5.77 16.72 6.91
C GLY A 87 -5.04 15.59 6.16
N VAL A 88 -4.96 14.42 6.79
CA VAL A 88 -4.38 13.23 6.21
C VAL A 88 -5.48 12.21 5.95
N GLN A 89 -5.52 11.65 4.73
CA GLN A 89 -6.45 10.62 4.33
C GLN A 89 -5.68 9.32 4.05
N LEU A 90 -6.12 8.24 4.68
CA LEU A 90 -5.68 6.88 4.38
C LEU A 90 -6.68 6.28 3.39
N ILE A 91 -6.21 5.67 2.30
CA ILE A 91 -7.04 5.16 1.20
C ILE A 91 -6.63 3.72 0.94
N HIS A 92 -7.52 2.79 1.26
CA HIS A 92 -7.27 1.36 1.09
C HIS A 92 -7.30 0.96 -0.39
N GLN A 93 -6.38 0.10 -0.78
CA GLN A 93 -6.36 -0.56 -2.09
C GLN A 93 -6.47 -2.09 -1.87
N PRO A 94 -7.64 -2.69 -2.17
CA PRO A 94 -7.97 -4.02 -1.65
C PRO A 94 -7.23 -5.17 -2.30
N ALA A 95 -6.54 -4.96 -3.41
CA ALA A 95 -5.94 -6.07 -4.16
C ALA A 95 -4.82 -5.63 -5.12
N ALA A 96 -4.01 -4.62 -4.77
CA ALA A 96 -2.94 -4.12 -5.63
C ALA A 96 -1.65 -4.94 -5.45
N HIS A 97 -0.64 -4.43 -4.74
CA HIS A 97 0.54 -5.19 -4.36
C HIS A 97 0.15 -6.29 -3.36
N THR A 98 -0.68 -5.95 -2.37
CA THR A 98 -1.32 -6.85 -1.40
C THR A 98 -2.78 -6.45 -1.19
N ASP A 99 -3.49 -7.11 -0.28
CA ASP A 99 -4.84 -6.72 0.16
C ASP A 99 -4.85 -5.75 1.35
N GLY A 100 -3.70 -5.36 1.84
CA GLY A 100 -3.54 -4.42 2.95
C GLY A 100 -2.99 -3.06 2.53
N ASP A 101 -2.82 -2.82 1.24
CA ASP A 101 -2.18 -1.62 0.74
C ASP A 101 -2.97 -0.35 1.10
N THR A 102 -2.26 0.68 1.50
CA THR A 102 -2.82 1.96 1.88
C THR A 102 -2.04 3.09 1.21
N MET A 103 -2.74 3.93 0.44
CA MET A 103 -2.21 5.21 0.00
C MET A 103 -2.45 6.26 1.09
N VAL A 104 -1.52 7.19 1.25
CA VAL A 104 -1.61 8.28 2.22
C VAL A 104 -1.63 9.61 1.49
N PHE A 105 -2.75 10.33 1.57
CA PHE A 105 -2.92 11.62 0.91
C PHE A 105 -2.87 12.77 1.91
N PHE A 106 -1.88 13.64 1.74
CA PHE A 106 -1.67 14.87 2.49
C PHE A 106 -2.36 16.01 1.73
N ARG A 107 -3.54 16.40 2.20
CA ARG A 107 -4.49 17.20 1.42
C ARG A 107 -4.06 18.65 1.18
N TYR A 108 -3.37 19.26 2.13
CA TYR A 108 -2.91 20.65 1.97
C TYR A 108 -1.61 20.73 1.18
N SER A 109 -0.68 19.84 1.47
CA SER A 109 0.59 19.72 0.74
C SER A 109 0.41 19.18 -0.67
N ASP A 110 -0.74 18.55 -0.97
CA ASP A 110 -1.05 17.89 -2.23
C ASP A 110 0.01 16.83 -2.57
N VAL A 111 0.23 15.93 -1.62
CA VAL A 111 1.22 14.84 -1.72
C VAL A 111 0.51 13.51 -1.51
N LEU A 112 0.71 12.57 -2.42
CA LEU A 112 0.20 11.21 -2.34
C LEU A 112 1.36 10.22 -2.20
N ALA A 113 1.49 9.58 -1.04
CA ALA A 113 2.42 8.48 -0.81
C ALA A 113 1.72 7.13 -1.11
N THR A 114 2.30 6.32 -1.97
CA THR A 114 1.62 5.16 -2.58
C THR A 114 2.12 3.81 -2.08
N GLY A 115 3.24 3.77 -1.35
CA GLY A 115 3.89 2.51 -1.05
C GLY A 115 4.18 1.71 -2.34
N ASP A 116 4.26 0.39 -2.22
CA ASP A 116 4.66 -0.50 -3.32
C ASP A 116 3.57 -0.76 -4.37
N ILE A 117 2.43 -0.05 -4.29
CA ILE A 117 1.43 -0.02 -5.36
C ILE A 117 2.03 0.58 -6.63
N PHE A 118 2.87 1.61 -6.47
CA PHE A 118 3.58 2.28 -7.55
C PHE A 118 5.07 2.38 -7.24
N VAL A 119 5.88 1.91 -8.17
CA VAL A 119 7.35 1.97 -8.11
C VAL A 119 7.90 2.39 -9.46
N THR A 120 9.06 3.07 -9.49
CA THR A 120 9.65 3.54 -10.75
C THR A 120 10.84 2.71 -11.21
N THR A 121 11.25 1.73 -10.41
CA THR A 121 12.50 0.97 -10.55
C THR A 121 12.31 -0.44 -11.08
N SER A 122 11.07 -0.94 -11.13
CA SER A 122 10.77 -2.30 -11.57
C SER A 122 9.33 -2.40 -12.10
N TYR A 123 8.98 -3.55 -12.67
CA TYR A 123 7.57 -3.93 -12.87
C TYR A 123 6.83 -4.00 -11.54
N PRO A 124 5.47 -3.89 -11.55
CA PRO A 124 4.67 -4.03 -10.34
C PRO A 124 4.97 -5.34 -9.62
N ILE A 125 5.23 -5.26 -8.33
CA ILE A 125 5.33 -6.45 -7.48
C ILE A 125 3.90 -6.85 -7.09
N ILE A 126 3.52 -8.10 -7.35
CA ILE A 126 2.17 -8.62 -7.08
C ILE A 126 2.31 -9.82 -6.15
N ASP A 127 1.97 -9.63 -4.89
CA ASP A 127 1.98 -10.71 -3.91
C ASP A 127 0.63 -11.45 -3.92
N LEU A 128 0.51 -12.44 -4.79
CA LEU A 128 -0.69 -13.25 -4.93
C LEU A 128 -1.06 -13.98 -3.63
N ALA A 129 -0.07 -14.35 -2.82
CA ALA A 129 -0.30 -15.04 -1.55
C ALA A 129 -0.91 -14.11 -0.50
N ARG A 130 -0.69 -12.82 -0.65
CA ARG A 130 -1.26 -11.77 0.20
C ARG A 130 -2.38 -10.98 -0.46
N GLY A 131 -3.04 -11.56 -1.47
CA GLY A 131 -4.23 -10.98 -2.07
C GLY A 131 -3.98 -9.92 -3.14
N GLY A 132 -2.74 -9.70 -3.55
CA GLY A 132 -2.41 -8.81 -4.68
C GLY A 132 -2.90 -9.37 -6.02
N SER A 133 -3.14 -8.49 -6.99
CA SER A 133 -3.56 -8.88 -8.34
C SER A 133 -3.20 -7.81 -9.38
N ILE A 134 -3.02 -8.25 -10.63
CA ILE A 134 -2.72 -7.30 -11.72
C ILE A 134 -3.89 -6.33 -11.97
N ASN A 135 -5.13 -6.80 -11.89
CA ASN A 135 -6.30 -5.95 -12.08
C ASN A 135 -6.43 -4.95 -10.94
N GLY A 136 -6.26 -5.39 -9.68
CA GLY A 136 -6.26 -4.48 -8.54
C GLY A 136 -5.11 -3.47 -8.57
N THR A 137 -3.94 -3.84 -9.10
CA THR A 137 -2.85 -2.88 -9.35
C THR A 137 -3.29 -1.81 -10.35
N ILE A 138 -3.93 -2.19 -11.47
CA ILE A 138 -4.43 -1.25 -12.47
C ILE A 138 -5.54 -0.35 -11.88
N ASP A 139 -6.45 -0.93 -11.10
CA ASP A 139 -7.53 -0.19 -10.43
C ASP A 139 -6.95 0.84 -9.44
N ALA A 140 -5.92 0.46 -8.67
CA ALA A 140 -5.23 1.37 -7.76
C ALA A 140 -4.50 2.51 -8.50
N LEU A 141 -3.85 2.22 -9.63
CA LEU A 141 -3.21 3.24 -10.47
C LEU A 141 -4.24 4.20 -11.10
N ASN A 142 -5.41 3.72 -11.50
CA ASN A 142 -6.51 4.58 -11.93
C ASN A 142 -7.01 5.47 -10.78
N HIS A 143 -7.17 4.91 -9.58
CA HIS A 143 -7.58 5.68 -8.39
C HIS A 143 -6.55 6.76 -8.04
N MET A 144 -5.23 6.49 -8.19
CA MET A 144 -4.20 7.51 -8.06
C MET A 144 -4.40 8.67 -9.03
N LEU A 145 -4.72 8.36 -10.29
CA LEU A 145 -4.97 9.38 -11.31
C LEU A 145 -6.22 10.20 -11.03
N ASP A 146 -7.27 9.58 -10.47
CA ASP A 146 -8.48 10.29 -10.05
C ASP A 146 -8.21 11.27 -8.91
N ILE A 147 -7.29 10.93 -7.98
CA ILE A 147 -6.87 11.80 -6.87
C ILE A 147 -5.93 12.90 -7.37
N ALA A 148 -5.03 12.57 -8.29
CA ALA A 148 -3.96 13.45 -8.76
C ALA A 148 -4.43 14.52 -9.76
N VAL A 149 -5.74 14.72 -9.92
CA VAL A 149 -6.29 15.80 -10.75
C VAL A 149 -6.01 17.14 -10.09
N PRO A 150 -5.27 18.05 -10.72
CA PRO A 150 -4.95 19.34 -10.13
C PRO A 150 -6.17 20.26 -10.11
N GLU A 151 -6.99 20.18 -9.08
CA GLU A 151 -8.13 21.09 -8.90
C GLU A 151 -7.70 22.49 -8.46
N PHE A 152 -6.58 22.62 -7.75
CA PHE A 152 -6.23 23.83 -7.01
C PHE A 152 -4.83 24.39 -7.25
N ARG A 153 -4.00 23.75 -8.07
CA ARG A 153 -2.65 24.23 -8.38
C ARG A 153 -2.49 24.54 -9.85
N LEU A 154 -2.10 25.79 -10.13
CA LEU A 154 -1.76 26.25 -11.48
C LEU A 154 -0.45 25.67 -12.01
N GLU A 155 0.39 25.07 -11.15
CA GLU A 155 1.70 24.53 -11.49
C GLU A 155 1.90 23.15 -10.87
N GLY A 156 2.09 22.13 -11.70
CA GLY A 156 2.68 20.84 -11.32
C GLY A 156 1.76 19.75 -10.79
N GLY A 157 0.56 20.05 -10.29
CA GLY A 157 -0.36 19.04 -9.75
C GLY A 157 0.16 18.31 -8.51
N THR A 158 -0.48 17.18 -8.17
CA THR A 158 -0.15 16.35 -7.00
C THR A 158 1.23 15.73 -7.12
N TYR A 159 2.06 15.89 -6.09
CA TYR A 159 3.32 15.14 -5.96
C TYR A 159 3.03 13.70 -5.54
N ILE A 160 3.63 12.74 -6.25
CA ILE A 160 3.45 11.32 -5.98
C ILE A 160 4.76 10.73 -5.49
N ILE A 161 4.73 10.16 -4.27
CA ILE A 161 5.87 9.49 -3.64
C ILE A 161 5.68 7.98 -3.83
N PRO A 162 6.42 7.34 -4.74
CA PRO A 162 6.36 5.89 -4.93
C PRO A 162 7.00 5.15 -3.76
N GLY A 163 6.73 3.86 -3.61
CA GLY A 163 7.41 3.01 -2.64
C GLY A 163 8.93 2.94 -2.89
N HIS A 164 9.32 2.90 -4.16
CA HIS A 164 10.72 2.90 -4.59
C HIS A 164 10.93 3.79 -5.81
N GLY A 165 12.00 4.59 -5.77
CA GLY A 165 12.44 5.42 -6.88
C GLY A 165 12.38 6.92 -6.62
N ARG A 166 12.14 7.71 -7.66
CA ARG A 166 12.12 9.17 -7.60
C ARG A 166 10.74 9.73 -7.32
N LEU A 167 10.70 10.99 -6.91
CA LEU A 167 9.46 11.76 -6.86
C LEU A 167 8.82 11.83 -8.26
N CYS A 168 7.50 11.67 -8.32
CA CYS A 168 6.72 11.53 -9.54
C CYS A 168 5.53 12.50 -9.57
N ASP A 169 4.85 12.51 -10.72
CA ASP A 169 3.60 13.21 -10.97
C ASP A 169 2.55 12.28 -11.62
N ALA A 170 1.38 12.84 -11.96
CA ALA A 170 0.30 12.09 -12.62
C ALA A 170 0.72 11.49 -13.98
N ALA A 171 1.61 12.15 -14.74
CA ALA A 171 2.06 11.64 -16.03
C ALA A 171 2.90 10.37 -15.89
N ASP A 172 3.73 10.30 -14.85
CA ASP A 172 4.51 9.09 -14.52
C ASP A 172 3.59 7.92 -14.17
N VAL A 173 2.55 8.17 -13.38
CA VAL A 173 1.55 7.14 -13.03
C VAL A 173 0.76 6.69 -14.25
N ALA A 174 0.33 7.62 -15.11
CA ALA A 174 -0.38 7.30 -16.35
C ALA A 174 0.46 6.40 -17.26
N TYR A 175 1.73 6.74 -17.45
CA TYR A 175 2.65 5.91 -18.24
C TYR A 175 2.79 4.49 -17.64
N TYR A 176 2.96 4.40 -16.33
CA TYR A 176 3.11 3.10 -15.64
C TYR A 176 1.83 2.27 -15.71
N ARG A 177 0.66 2.91 -15.55
CA ARG A 177 -0.65 2.29 -15.69
C ARG A 177 -0.87 1.75 -17.09
N ASP A 178 -0.52 2.52 -18.13
CA ASP A 178 -0.69 2.13 -19.53
C ASP A 178 0.23 0.95 -19.87
N MET A 179 1.50 0.99 -19.47
CA MET A 179 2.42 -0.13 -19.57
C MET A 179 1.85 -1.39 -18.92
N THR A 180 1.40 -1.27 -17.67
CA THR A 180 0.84 -2.40 -16.90
C THR A 180 -0.40 -2.98 -17.58
N THR A 181 -1.27 -2.13 -18.10
CA THR A 181 -2.47 -2.52 -18.85
C THR A 181 -2.12 -3.26 -20.13
N ILE A 182 -1.19 -2.74 -20.92
CA ILE A 182 -0.74 -3.34 -22.18
C ILE A 182 -0.17 -4.74 -21.92
N ILE A 183 0.70 -4.89 -20.93
CA ILE A 183 1.29 -6.19 -20.59
C ILE A 183 0.22 -7.16 -20.11
N ARG A 184 -0.71 -6.71 -19.24
CA ARG A 184 -1.85 -7.50 -18.78
C ARG A 184 -2.67 -8.01 -19.97
N ASP A 185 -2.99 -7.16 -20.92
CA ASP A 185 -3.83 -7.51 -22.07
C ASP A 185 -3.14 -8.49 -23.01
N ARG A 186 -1.83 -8.34 -23.26
CA ARG A 186 -1.02 -9.29 -24.03
C ARG A 186 -1.04 -10.69 -23.40
N ILE A 187 -0.82 -10.75 -22.08
CA ILE A 187 -0.83 -12.02 -21.34
C ILE A 187 -2.23 -12.62 -21.31
N GLN A 188 -3.27 -11.80 -21.12
CA GLN A 188 -4.66 -12.28 -21.16
C GLN A 188 -5.05 -12.84 -22.53
N ASP A 189 -4.62 -12.21 -23.61
CA ASP A 189 -4.83 -12.72 -24.98
C ASP A 189 -4.12 -14.06 -25.20
N SER A 190 -2.89 -14.17 -24.70
CA SER A 190 -2.13 -15.43 -24.74
C SER A 190 -2.84 -16.57 -23.97
N ILE A 191 -3.38 -16.26 -22.79
CA ILE A 191 -4.19 -17.22 -22.01
C ILE A 191 -5.44 -17.65 -22.79
N LYS A 192 -6.16 -16.69 -23.40
CA LYS A 192 -7.34 -17.00 -24.24
C LYS A 192 -7.00 -17.90 -25.42
N LYS A 193 -5.79 -17.81 -25.97
CA LYS A 193 -5.28 -18.67 -27.03
C LYS A 193 -4.81 -20.03 -26.52
N GLY A 194 -4.90 -20.30 -25.22
CA GLY A 194 -4.50 -21.57 -24.59
C GLY A 194 -3.00 -21.76 -24.42
N MET A 195 -2.22 -20.67 -24.47
CA MET A 195 -0.77 -20.74 -24.26
C MET A 195 -0.44 -21.12 -22.80
N THR A 196 0.57 -21.95 -22.63
CA THR A 196 1.12 -22.27 -21.31
C THR A 196 1.96 -21.09 -20.78
N LEU A 197 2.24 -21.09 -19.48
CA LEU A 197 3.10 -20.08 -18.86
C LEU A 197 4.46 -19.97 -19.56
N GLU A 198 5.08 -21.12 -19.87
CA GLU A 198 6.39 -21.14 -20.55
C GLU A 198 6.32 -20.53 -21.97
N GLN A 199 5.23 -20.78 -22.68
CA GLN A 199 4.99 -20.19 -23.99
C GLN A 199 4.78 -18.66 -23.89
N VAL A 200 4.08 -18.20 -22.84
CA VAL A 200 3.88 -16.77 -22.59
C VAL A 200 5.20 -16.09 -22.24
N LYS A 201 6.03 -16.69 -21.38
CA LYS A 201 7.38 -16.18 -21.08
C LYS A 201 8.24 -16.10 -22.34
N ALA A 202 8.23 -17.14 -23.16
CA ALA A 202 8.98 -17.19 -24.42
C ALA A 202 8.50 -16.18 -25.48
N ALA A 203 7.26 -15.71 -25.39
CA ALA A 203 6.71 -14.66 -26.25
C ALA A 203 7.13 -13.24 -25.84
N HIS A 204 7.85 -13.05 -24.73
CA HIS A 204 8.36 -11.78 -24.23
C HIS A 204 7.33 -10.64 -24.24
N PRO A 205 6.21 -10.76 -23.51
CA PRO A 205 5.11 -9.77 -23.56
C PRO A 205 5.51 -8.40 -23.02
N THR A 206 6.65 -8.30 -22.35
CA THR A 206 7.20 -7.12 -21.68
C THR A 206 8.30 -6.41 -22.46
N SER A 207 8.75 -6.97 -23.61
CA SER A 207 9.98 -6.58 -24.33
C SER A 207 10.15 -5.08 -24.56
N ASP A 208 9.06 -4.34 -24.81
CA ASP A 208 9.11 -2.89 -25.07
C ASP A 208 9.52 -2.08 -23.83
N TYR A 209 9.42 -2.68 -22.65
CA TYR A 209 9.61 -2.02 -21.35
C TYR A 209 10.77 -2.59 -20.54
N ASP A 210 11.35 -3.73 -20.98
CA ASP A 210 12.42 -4.42 -20.25
C ASP A 210 13.65 -3.57 -20.04
N GLY A 211 13.97 -2.66 -20.97
CA GLY A 211 15.10 -1.75 -20.84
C GLY A 211 14.99 -0.80 -19.63
N ARG A 212 13.78 -0.52 -19.16
CA ARG A 212 13.53 0.39 -18.02
C ARG A 212 13.15 -0.34 -16.73
N TYR A 213 12.34 -1.39 -16.83
CA TYR A 213 11.73 -2.04 -15.67
C TYR A 213 12.14 -3.49 -15.51
N GLY A 214 12.78 -4.07 -16.53
CA GLY A 214 13.13 -5.48 -16.55
C GLY A 214 14.35 -5.80 -15.69
N ALA A 215 14.35 -7.03 -15.15
CA ALA A 215 15.48 -7.60 -14.43
C ALA A 215 15.60 -9.10 -14.75
N THR A 216 16.83 -9.58 -14.95
CA THR A 216 17.11 -11.01 -15.17
C THR A 216 17.56 -11.72 -13.90
N THR A 217 17.88 -10.98 -12.85
CA THR A 217 18.36 -11.49 -11.56
C THR A 217 17.74 -10.71 -10.40
N GLY A 218 17.84 -11.23 -9.21
CA GLY A 218 17.35 -10.59 -7.99
C GLY A 218 16.01 -11.12 -7.52
N PHE A 219 15.41 -10.41 -6.58
CA PHE A 219 14.17 -10.81 -5.91
C PHE A 219 12.96 -10.82 -6.86
N TRP A 220 12.87 -9.83 -7.76
CA TRP A 220 11.73 -9.66 -8.69
C TRP A 220 12.24 -9.53 -10.12
N THR A 221 12.22 -10.64 -10.84
CA THR A 221 12.66 -10.69 -12.24
C THR A 221 11.49 -10.44 -13.20
N THR A 222 11.79 -10.11 -14.46
CA THR A 222 10.79 -10.01 -15.54
C THR A 222 9.94 -11.27 -15.63
N ASP A 223 10.57 -12.45 -15.55
CA ASP A 223 9.87 -13.74 -15.57
C ASP A 223 8.95 -13.93 -14.36
N ALA A 224 9.38 -13.48 -13.17
CA ALA A 224 8.54 -13.54 -11.98
C ALA A 224 7.31 -12.63 -12.11
N PHE A 225 7.47 -11.45 -12.69
CA PHE A 225 6.36 -10.55 -12.99
C PHE A 225 5.37 -11.19 -13.99
N VAL A 226 5.87 -11.68 -15.13
CA VAL A 226 5.03 -12.36 -16.14
C VAL A 226 4.26 -13.55 -15.53
N GLU A 227 4.92 -14.32 -14.68
CA GLU A 227 4.30 -15.45 -13.98
C GLU A 227 3.21 -15.00 -13.01
N ALA A 228 3.46 -13.92 -12.23
CA ALA A 228 2.47 -13.38 -11.30
C ALA A 228 1.23 -12.87 -12.06
N VAL A 229 1.43 -12.15 -13.18
CA VAL A 229 0.32 -11.70 -14.04
C VAL A 229 -0.45 -12.87 -14.61
N PHE A 230 0.23 -13.87 -15.17
CA PHE A 230 -0.40 -15.07 -15.73
C PHE A 230 -1.24 -15.80 -14.67
N LYS A 231 -0.69 -16.04 -13.48
CA LYS A 231 -1.41 -16.68 -12.37
C LYS A 231 -2.59 -15.85 -11.90
N SER A 232 -2.41 -14.53 -11.75
CA SER A 232 -3.47 -13.60 -11.36
C SER A 232 -4.67 -13.67 -12.31
N LEU A 233 -4.43 -13.75 -13.62
CA LEU A 233 -5.47 -13.82 -14.65
C LEU A 233 -6.09 -15.21 -14.82
N SER A 234 -5.36 -16.27 -14.42
CA SER A 234 -5.80 -17.67 -14.54
C SER A 234 -6.63 -18.13 -13.35
N GLN A 235 -6.61 -17.41 -12.23
CA GLN A 235 -7.44 -17.74 -11.07
C GLN A 235 -8.92 -17.52 -11.43
N LYS A 236 -9.71 -18.58 -11.39
CA LYS A 236 -11.17 -18.45 -11.45
C LYS A 236 -11.64 -17.78 -10.17
N LYS A 237 -12.31 -16.64 -10.30
CA LYS A 237 -13.05 -16.02 -9.19
C LYS A 237 -14.19 -16.92 -8.73
#